data_86111cc5f502df018d4f5b2b0f6a8d74
#
_entry.id   86111cc5f502df018d4f5b2b0f6a8d74
#
_cell.length_a   1.000
_cell.length_b   1.000
_cell.length_c   1.000
_cell.angle_alpha   90.00
_cell.angle_beta   90.00
_cell.angle_gamma   90.00
#
_symmetry.space_group_name_H-M   'P 1'
#
loop_
_entity.id
_entity.type
_entity.pdbx_description
1 polymer ?
#
loop_
_entity_poly.entity_id
_entity_poly.type
_entity_poly.pdbx_seq_one_letter_code
_entity_poly.pdbx_strand_id
1 'polypeptide(L)'
;MDIRFLGGVGGVGRSAVLVDGSLLLDYGMLTGNPPQFPVGSPSPDAVVVSHGHLDHVGTVPSLLSGDDRPPIHWTPPTYELALTLARDTLKLHGGSYNCPFTETDVKRVTQVSQLHGYREPFEVCGGPEDGGYEVTFFDAGHIPGSAHVLVDDGETRLCYTGDFHTDDQRLVSGTT
;
A
#
# COMPACT_ATOMS: atom_id res chain seq x y z
N MET A 1 3.19 7.81 -17.77
CA MET A 1 2.40 7.35 -16.58
C MET A 1 1.05 8.05 -16.54
N ASP A 2 -0.05 7.31 -16.53
CA ASP A 2 -1.41 7.80 -16.22
C ASP A 2 -1.67 7.60 -14.72
N ILE A 3 -2.09 8.63 -14.00
CA ILE A 3 -2.24 8.59 -12.53
C ILE A 3 -3.70 8.81 -12.19
N ARG A 4 -4.30 7.84 -11.51
CA ARG A 4 -5.69 7.89 -11.04
C ARG A 4 -5.77 7.79 -9.53
N PHE A 5 -6.32 8.79 -8.89
CA PHE A 5 -6.58 8.76 -7.46
C PHE A 5 -7.91 8.05 -7.17
N LEU A 6 -7.85 6.98 -6.40
CA LEU A 6 -9.02 6.23 -5.93
C LEU A 6 -9.44 6.66 -4.52
N GLY A 7 -8.57 7.38 -3.82
CA GLY A 7 -8.82 7.91 -2.49
C GLY A 7 -7.71 8.84 -2.03
N GLY A 8 -7.88 9.46 -0.85
CA GLY A 8 -6.87 10.33 -0.23
C GLY A 8 -6.77 11.74 -0.80
N VAL A 9 -7.54 12.11 -1.82
CA VAL A 9 -7.48 13.45 -2.41
C VAL A 9 -8.33 14.43 -1.60
N GLY A 10 -7.70 15.53 -1.18
CA GLY A 10 -8.38 16.61 -0.45
C GLY A 10 -8.67 16.32 1.02
N GLY A 11 -8.16 15.24 1.58
CA GLY A 11 -8.32 14.87 2.99
C GLY A 11 -7.55 13.62 3.36
N VAL A 12 -7.33 13.42 4.65
CA VAL A 12 -6.69 12.23 5.20
C VAL A 12 -7.63 11.02 5.09
N GLY A 13 -7.09 9.86 4.81
CA GLY A 13 -7.79 8.58 4.82
C GLY A 13 -8.01 7.97 3.45
N ARG A 14 -8.14 6.64 3.42
CA ARG A 14 -8.36 5.80 2.24
C ARG A 14 -7.43 6.10 1.05
N SER A 15 -6.14 6.30 1.35
CA SER A 15 -5.10 6.59 0.36
C SER A 15 -5.02 5.44 -0.65
N ALA A 16 -5.10 5.76 -1.94
CA ALA A 16 -4.99 4.80 -3.02
C ALA A 16 -4.74 5.53 -4.36
N VAL A 17 -3.64 5.20 -5.00
CA VAL A 17 -3.23 5.77 -6.29
C VAL A 17 -2.96 4.63 -7.27
N LEU A 18 -3.65 4.64 -8.39
CA LEU A 18 -3.47 3.65 -9.47
C LEU A 18 -2.67 4.29 -10.60
N VAL A 19 -1.56 3.67 -10.95
CA VAL A 19 -0.64 4.09 -12.03
C VAL A 19 -0.84 3.17 -13.22
N ASP A 20 -1.09 3.74 -14.39
CA ASP A 20 -1.30 3.06 -15.68
C ASP A 20 -2.34 1.92 -15.65
N GLY A 21 -3.22 1.92 -14.65
CA GLY A 21 -4.23 0.88 -14.45
C GLY A 21 -3.68 -0.42 -13.86
N SER A 22 -2.38 -0.56 -13.64
CA SER A 22 -1.69 -1.81 -13.29
C SER A 22 -0.97 -1.78 -11.94
N LEU A 23 -0.33 -0.67 -11.56
CA LEU A 23 0.37 -0.55 -10.29
C LEU A 23 -0.46 0.25 -9.29
N LEU A 24 -0.77 -0.35 -8.13
CA LEU A 24 -1.51 0.31 -7.06
C LEU A 24 -0.55 0.72 -5.93
N LEU A 25 -0.53 2.00 -5.61
CA LEU A 25 0.21 2.57 -4.48
C LEU A 25 -0.76 2.81 -3.33
N ASP A 26 -0.59 2.08 -2.23
CA ASP A 26 -1.47 2.01 -1.07
C ASP A 26 -2.91 1.57 -1.40
N TYR A 27 -3.63 1.06 -0.40
CA TYR A 27 -5.07 0.79 -0.47
C TYR A 27 -5.65 0.86 0.94
N GLY A 28 -5.91 2.08 1.37
CA GLY A 28 -6.28 2.41 2.74
C GLY A 28 -7.78 2.40 3.02
N MET A 29 -8.14 2.68 4.26
CA MET A 29 -9.51 2.94 4.67
C MET A 29 -9.58 4.17 5.58
N LEU A 30 -10.66 4.92 5.49
CA LEU A 30 -11.00 5.94 6.49
C LEU A 30 -11.89 5.29 7.55
N THR A 31 -11.39 5.27 8.78
CA THR A 31 -12.16 4.75 9.93
C THR A 31 -13.33 5.67 10.25
N GLY A 32 -14.44 5.09 10.65
CA GLY A 32 -15.67 5.83 10.95
C GLY A 32 -16.88 4.92 11.07
N ASN A 33 -18.06 5.50 11.20
CA ASN A 33 -19.30 4.75 11.19
C ASN A 33 -20.31 5.44 10.24
N PRO A 34 -20.47 4.93 8.98
CA PRO A 34 -19.74 3.81 8.40
C PRO A 34 -18.29 4.14 8.01
N PRO A 35 -17.40 3.16 7.89
CA PRO A 35 -16.08 3.35 7.33
C PRO A 35 -16.17 3.69 5.84
N GLN A 36 -15.14 4.35 5.31
CA GLN A 36 -15.06 4.66 3.89
C GLN A 36 -13.86 3.97 3.26
N PHE A 37 -14.04 3.50 2.04
CA PHE A 37 -13.05 2.77 1.26
C PHE A 37 -12.67 3.58 -0.01
N PRO A 38 -11.54 3.27 -0.66
CA PRO A 38 -11.24 3.82 -1.98
C PRO A 38 -12.37 3.55 -2.96
N VAL A 39 -12.53 4.42 -3.95
CA VAL A 39 -13.56 4.26 -4.97
C VAL A 39 -13.14 3.28 -6.05
N GLY A 40 -14.12 2.59 -6.61
CA GLY A 40 -13.89 1.60 -7.66
C GLY A 40 -13.43 0.24 -7.11
N SER A 41 -13.14 -0.67 -8.03
CA SER A 41 -12.64 -2.02 -7.74
C SER A 41 -11.43 -2.26 -8.64
N PRO A 42 -10.25 -1.78 -8.25
CA PRO A 42 -9.05 -1.97 -9.06
C PRO A 42 -8.66 -3.44 -9.08
N SER A 43 -8.13 -3.90 -10.23
CA SER A 43 -7.51 -5.21 -10.41
C SER A 43 -6.05 -4.97 -10.82
N PRO A 44 -5.18 -4.54 -9.90
CA PRO A 44 -3.80 -4.21 -10.21
C PRO A 44 -2.98 -5.48 -10.45
N ASP A 45 -1.93 -5.36 -11.26
CA ASP A 45 -0.94 -6.42 -11.46
C ASP A 45 0.02 -6.51 -10.26
N ALA A 46 0.22 -5.40 -9.57
CA ALA A 46 1.03 -5.34 -8.34
C ALA A 46 0.56 -4.23 -7.40
N VAL A 47 0.92 -4.36 -6.12
CA VAL A 47 0.64 -3.38 -5.07
C VAL A 47 1.94 -3.00 -4.38
N VAL A 48 2.18 -1.71 -4.17
CA VAL A 48 3.31 -1.20 -3.38
C VAL A 48 2.76 -0.37 -2.23
N VAL A 49 3.20 -0.67 -1.02
CA VAL A 49 2.69 -0.05 0.21
C VAL A 49 3.75 0.85 0.83
N SER A 50 3.37 2.10 1.06
CA SER A 50 4.27 3.12 1.64
C SER A 50 4.50 2.91 3.13
N HIS A 51 3.46 2.66 3.91
CA HIS A 51 3.58 2.43 5.36
C HIS A 51 2.34 1.77 5.97
N GLY A 52 2.41 1.40 7.25
CA GLY A 52 1.47 0.51 7.91
C GLY A 52 0.28 1.17 8.61
N HIS A 53 -0.08 2.43 8.36
CA HIS A 53 -1.32 3.01 8.93
C HIS A 53 -2.57 2.54 8.19
N LEU A 54 -3.71 2.45 8.89
CA LEU A 54 -4.99 1.95 8.33
C LEU A 54 -5.46 2.72 7.11
N ASP A 55 -5.20 4.02 7.06
CA ASP A 55 -5.55 4.87 5.92
C ASP A 55 -4.67 4.66 4.68
N HIS A 56 -3.66 3.78 4.79
CA HIS A 56 -2.79 3.33 3.70
C HIS A 56 -2.87 1.83 3.42
N VAL A 57 -3.15 0.99 4.43
CA VAL A 57 -3.17 -0.47 4.28
C VAL A 57 -4.51 -1.14 4.59
N GLY A 58 -5.48 -0.38 5.12
CA GLY A 58 -6.65 -0.94 5.77
C GLY A 58 -7.55 -1.82 4.89
N THR A 59 -7.46 -1.70 3.57
CA THR A 59 -8.22 -2.52 2.61
C THR A 59 -7.35 -3.41 1.72
N VAL A 60 -6.03 -3.40 1.87
CA VAL A 60 -5.12 -4.24 1.07
C VAL A 60 -5.54 -5.71 1.00
N PRO A 61 -5.94 -6.39 2.10
CA PRO A 61 -6.34 -7.79 2.00
C PRO A 61 -7.56 -8.03 1.09
N SER A 62 -8.44 -7.04 0.90
CA SER A 62 -9.62 -7.18 0.04
C SER A 62 -9.27 -7.35 -1.44
N LEU A 63 -8.09 -6.89 -1.88
CA LEU A 63 -7.59 -7.10 -3.24
C LEU A 63 -7.37 -8.58 -3.57
N LEU A 64 -7.29 -9.44 -2.55
CA LEU A 64 -7.07 -10.87 -2.66
C LEU A 64 -8.36 -11.70 -2.51
N SER A 65 -9.53 -11.06 -2.46
CA SER A 65 -10.83 -11.75 -2.29
C SER A 65 -11.24 -12.55 -3.53
N GLY A 66 -10.83 -12.10 -4.73
CA GLY A 66 -11.07 -12.77 -6.00
C GLY A 66 -10.11 -13.92 -6.30
N ASP A 67 -9.90 -14.18 -7.59
CA ASP A 67 -8.94 -15.16 -8.09
C ASP A 67 -7.56 -14.55 -8.33
N ASP A 68 -7.50 -13.22 -8.50
CA ASP A 68 -6.26 -12.49 -8.70
C ASP A 68 -5.37 -12.52 -7.46
N ARG A 69 -4.07 -12.58 -7.68
CA ARG A 69 -3.05 -12.67 -6.62
C ARG A 69 -1.91 -11.71 -6.93
N PRO A 70 -2.16 -10.39 -6.98
CA PRO A 70 -1.10 -9.43 -7.20
C PRO A 70 -0.04 -9.54 -6.09
N PRO A 71 1.25 -9.54 -6.42
CA PRO A 71 2.30 -9.41 -5.43
C PRO A 71 2.15 -8.08 -4.69
N ILE A 72 2.46 -8.09 -3.39
CA ILE A 72 2.41 -6.90 -2.54
C ILE A 72 3.82 -6.63 -2.01
N HIS A 73 4.34 -5.45 -2.34
CA HIS A 73 5.68 -5.01 -2.01
C HIS A 73 5.66 -4.01 -0.86
N TRP A 74 6.44 -4.28 0.18
CA TRP A 74 6.55 -3.44 1.37
C TRP A 74 7.89 -3.61 2.09
N THR A 75 8.15 -2.71 3.03
CA THR A 75 9.27 -2.92 3.96
C THR A 75 8.86 -3.95 5.03
N PRO A 76 9.81 -4.68 5.65
CA PRO A 76 9.50 -5.65 6.69
C PRO A 76 8.66 -5.08 7.86
N PRO A 77 8.95 -3.89 8.44
CA PRO A 77 8.11 -3.37 9.52
C PRO A 77 6.69 -3.00 9.06
N THR A 78 6.52 -2.47 7.84
CA THR A 78 5.21 -2.17 7.26
C THR A 78 4.36 -3.43 7.11
N TYR A 79 4.94 -4.52 6.62
CA TYR A 79 4.27 -5.82 6.51
C TYR A 79 3.77 -6.35 7.85
N GLU A 80 4.63 -6.36 8.88
CA GLU A 80 4.26 -6.86 10.22
C GLU A 80 3.14 -6.02 10.84
N LEU A 81 3.20 -4.69 10.69
CA LEU A 81 2.16 -3.80 11.19
C LEU A 81 0.85 -4.00 10.43
N ALA A 82 0.89 -4.09 9.10
CA ALA A 82 -0.28 -4.33 8.26
C ALA A 82 -1.00 -5.63 8.62
N LEU A 83 -0.26 -6.72 8.84
CA LEU A 83 -0.85 -8.00 9.29
C LEU A 83 -1.48 -7.90 10.68
N THR A 84 -0.86 -7.17 11.59
CA THR A 84 -1.39 -6.95 12.93
C THR A 84 -2.72 -6.20 12.86
N LEU A 85 -2.77 -5.10 12.11
CA LEU A 85 -3.97 -4.30 11.94
C LEU A 85 -5.08 -5.05 11.20
N ALA A 86 -4.75 -5.86 10.19
CA ALA A 86 -5.73 -6.69 9.49
C ALA A 86 -6.36 -7.74 10.42
N ARG A 87 -5.57 -8.39 11.28
CA ARG A 87 -6.08 -9.33 12.29
C ARG A 87 -6.95 -8.65 13.34
N ASP A 88 -6.58 -7.45 13.79
CA ASP A 88 -7.39 -6.67 14.73
C ASP A 88 -8.70 -6.21 14.08
N THR A 89 -8.68 -5.78 12.83
CA THR A 89 -9.90 -5.45 12.07
C THR A 89 -10.84 -6.66 11.97
N LEU A 90 -10.31 -7.85 11.65
CA LEU A 90 -11.11 -9.09 11.64
C LEU A 90 -11.70 -9.41 13.02
N LYS A 91 -10.92 -9.25 14.08
CA LYS A 91 -11.39 -9.53 15.46
C LYS A 91 -12.50 -8.59 15.88
N LEU A 92 -12.43 -7.32 15.49
CA LEU A 92 -13.39 -6.29 15.89
C LEU A 92 -14.63 -6.25 14.98
N HIS A 93 -14.48 -6.52 13.69
CA HIS A 93 -15.48 -6.25 12.66
C HIS A 93 -15.71 -7.40 11.67
N GLY A 94 -15.04 -8.54 11.84
CA GLY A 94 -15.13 -9.67 10.92
C GLY A 94 -16.56 -10.14 10.72
N GLY A 95 -16.95 -10.38 9.45
CA GLY A 95 -18.30 -10.76 9.07
C GLY A 95 -19.32 -9.62 8.98
N SER A 96 -18.89 -8.38 9.23
CA SER A 96 -19.70 -7.18 9.04
C SER A 96 -19.24 -6.38 7.81
N TYR A 97 -20.11 -5.49 7.31
CA TYR A 97 -19.75 -4.58 6.21
C TYR A 97 -18.62 -3.59 6.55
N ASN A 98 -18.25 -3.49 7.83
CA ASN A 98 -17.13 -2.65 8.28
C ASN A 98 -15.76 -3.32 8.03
N CYS A 99 -15.74 -4.63 7.71
CA CYS A 99 -14.54 -5.37 7.35
C CYS A 99 -14.67 -5.89 5.91
N PRO A 100 -13.98 -5.29 4.93
CA PRO A 100 -14.14 -5.62 3.51
C PRO A 100 -13.39 -6.89 3.08
N PHE A 101 -12.80 -7.63 4.01
CA PHE A 101 -12.01 -8.84 3.74
C PHE A 101 -12.27 -9.93 4.79
N THR A 102 -11.80 -11.13 4.49
CA THR A 102 -11.95 -12.32 5.31
C THR A 102 -10.62 -12.80 5.90
N GLU A 103 -10.66 -13.76 6.83
CA GLU A 103 -9.44 -14.42 7.33
C GLU A 103 -8.65 -15.12 6.22
N THR A 104 -9.33 -15.63 5.21
CA THR A 104 -8.69 -16.24 4.04
C THR A 104 -7.88 -15.20 3.27
N ASP A 105 -8.40 -13.99 3.09
CA ASP A 105 -7.71 -12.92 2.39
C ASP A 105 -6.45 -12.48 3.15
N VAL A 106 -6.52 -12.38 4.47
CA VAL A 106 -5.33 -12.09 5.30
C VAL A 106 -4.28 -13.21 5.21
N LYS A 107 -4.68 -14.48 5.15
CA LYS A 107 -3.75 -15.58 4.89
C LYS A 107 -3.08 -15.48 3.52
N ARG A 108 -3.82 -15.04 2.50
CA ARG A 108 -3.30 -14.84 1.15
C ARG A 108 -2.26 -13.71 1.10
N VAL A 109 -2.42 -12.65 1.91
CA VAL A 109 -1.40 -11.60 2.03
C VAL A 109 -0.03 -12.20 2.32
N THR A 110 0.09 -13.15 3.24
CA THR A 110 1.38 -13.77 3.59
C THR A 110 1.99 -14.59 2.45
N GLN A 111 1.19 -15.01 1.47
CA GLN A 111 1.64 -15.83 0.34
C GLN A 111 2.16 -15.00 -0.82
N VAL A 112 1.67 -13.76 -0.96
CA VAL A 112 2.02 -12.87 -2.09
C VAL A 112 2.94 -11.71 -1.69
N SER A 113 3.31 -11.62 -0.42
CA SER A 113 4.17 -10.55 0.11
C SER A 113 5.61 -10.68 -0.35
N GLN A 114 6.16 -9.55 -0.79
CA GLN A 114 7.55 -9.36 -1.19
C GLN A 114 8.16 -8.27 -0.30
N LEU A 115 9.24 -8.58 0.41
CA LEU A 115 9.85 -7.67 1.38
C LEU A 115 11.13 -7.06 0.79
N HIS A 116 11.24 -5.72 0.87
CA HIS A 116 12.36 -4.98 0.31
C HIS A 116 12.96 -4.02 1.35
N GLY A 117 14.28 -3.82 1.26
CA GLY A 117 15.01 -2.83 2.03
C GLY A 117 14.88 -1.42 1.42
N TYR A 118 15.43 -0.43 2.14
CA TYR A 118 15.58 0.92 1.60
C TYR A 118 16.77 1.00 0.65
N ARG A 119 16.63 1.82 -0.40
CA ARG A 119 17.68 2.09 -1.41
C ARG A 119 18.13 0.86 -2.19
N GLU A 120 17.30 -0.15 -2.23
CA GLU A 120 17.50 -1.37 -3.01
C GLU A 120 16.41 -1.40 -4.10
N PRO A 121 16.76 -1.11 -5.37
CA PRO A 121 15.80 -1.18 -6.47
C PRO A 121 15.29 -2.61 -6.66
N PHE A 122 14.01 -2.74 -7.00
CA PHE A 122 13.38 -4.02 -7.34
C PHE A 122 12.39 -3.86 -8.49
N GLU A 123 12.26 -4.93 -9.27
CA GLU A 123 11.34 -4.96 -10.39
C GLU A 123 9.92 -5.27 -9.93
N VAL A 124 8.96 -4.57 -10.51
CA VAL A 124 7.53 -4.80 -10.30
C VAL A 124 6.86 -5.06 -11.64
N CYS A 125 6.19 -6.21 -11.75
CA CYS A 125 5.47 -6.61 -12.95
C CYS A 125 4.22 -5.73 -13.17
N GLY A 126 3.78 -5.67 -14.43
CA GLY A 126 2.66 -4.82 -14.84
C GLY A 126 3.14 -3.42 -15.20
N GLY A 127 2.45 -2.81 -16.15
CA GLY A 127 2.81 -1.48 -16.59
C GLY A 127 2.81 -1.37 -18.12
N PRO A 128 3.04 -0.16 -18.66
CA PRO A 128 2.89 0.08 -20.07
C PRO A 128 3.72 -0.89 -20.91
N GLU A 129 3.02 -1.66 -21.72
CA GLU A 129 3.59 -2.57 -22.73
C GLU A 129 4.52 -3.68 -22.16
N ASP A 130 4.19 -4.24 -21.00
CA ASP A 130 4.90 -5.35 -20.33
C ASP A 130 6.34 -5.03 -19.86
N GLY A 131 6.74 -3.75 -19.88
CA GLY A 131 8.07 -3.32 -19.43
C GLY A 131 8.25 -3.39 -17.91
N GLY A 132 7.19 -3.33 -17.15
CA GLY A 132 7.22 -3.26 -15.69
C GLY A 132 7.70 -1.89 -15.17
N TYR A 133 7.98 -1.85 -13.88
CA TYR A 133 8.53 -0.69 -13.19
C TYR A 133 9.75 -1.10 -12.36
N GLU A 134 10.75 -0.24 -12.29
CA GLU A 134 11.73 -0.29 -11.21
C GLU A 134 11.22 0.54 -10.04
N VAL A 135 11.16 -0.06 -8.86
CA VAL A 135 10.69 0.62 -7.64
C VAL A 135 11.80 0.67 -6.61
N THR A 136 11.94 1.81 -5.94
CA THR A 136 12.90 1.98 -4.84
C THR A 136 12.21 2.63 -3.64
N PHE A 137 12.41 2.04 -2.45
CA PHE A 137 12.00 2.62 -1.19
C PHE A 137 13.07 3.53 -0.60
N PHE A 138 12.65 4.69 -0.09
CA PHE A 138 13.48 5.59 0.72
C PHE A 138 12.78 5.84 2.05
N ASP A 139 13.53 5.94 3.13
CA ASP A 139 12.96 6.20 4.46
C ASP A 139 12.17 7.51 4.49
N ALA A 140 10.92 7.45 4.89
CA ALA A 140 10.02 8.60 4.98
C ALA A 140 10.01 9.26 6.37
N GLY A 141 10.68 8.67 7.38
CA GLY A 141 10.83 9.25 8.72
C GLY A 141 9.53 9.34 9.54
N HIS A 142 8.44 8.73 9.08
CA HIS A 142 7.11 8.87 9.70
C HIS A 142 6.87 7.84 10.82
N ILE A 143 6.93 6.56 10.48
CA ILE A 143 6.87 5.44 11.42
C ILE A 143 7.89 4.36 10.99
N PRO A 144 8.25 3.39 11.84
CA PRO A 144 9.13 2.30 11.44
C PRO A 144 8.62 1.61 10.19
N GLY A 145 9.45 1.55 9.15
CA GLY A 145 9.12 0.95 7.86
C GLY A 145 8.48 1.89 6.84
N SER A 146 8.14 3.12 7.21
CA SER A 146 7.57 4.09 6.26
C SER A 146 8.51 4.42 5.11
N ALA A 147 7.98 4.51 3.90
CA ALA A 147 8.76 4.72 2.71
C ALA A 147 8.16 5.77 1.75
N HIS A 148 9.01 6.64 1.23
CA HIS A 148 8.77 7.23 -0.07
C HIS A 148 8.96 6.15 -1.13
N VAL A 149 8.10 6.11 -2.11
CA VAL A 149 8.12 5.13 -3.21
C VAL A 149 8.51 5.85 -4.50
N LEU A 150 9.71 5.58 -5.00
CA LEU A 150 10.12 6.03 -6.32
C LEU A 150 9.77 4.94 -7.32
N VAL A 151 8.98 5.28 -8.34
CA VAL A 151 8.58 4.41 -9.45
C VAL A 151 9.18 4.96 -10.73
N ASP A 152 9.91 4.14 -11.46
CA ASP A 152 10.58 4.46 -12.74
C ASP A 152 10.08 3.50 -13.82
N ASP A 153 9.51 4.01 -14.92
CA ASP A 153 9.10 3.23 -16.09
C ASP A 153 10.12 3.26 -17.24
N GLY A 154 11.32 3.80 -16.96
CA GLY A 154 12.38 3.99 -17.94
C GLY A 154 12.33 5.32 -18.71
N GLU A 155 11.19 6.00 -18.71
CA GLU A 155 11.00 7.32 -19.35
C GLU A 155 10.63 8.40 -18.31
N THR A 156 9.82 8.03 -17.33
CA THR A 156 9.24 8.95 -16.34
C THR A 156 9.47 8.40 -14.94
N ARG A 157 9.69 9.32 -13.99
CA ARG A 157 9.79 9.01 -12.56
C ARG A 157 8.65 9.63 -11.78
N LEU A 158 7.98 8.80 -10.98
CA LEU A 158 6.98 9.21 -10.02
C LEU A 158 7.53 9.02 -8.60
N CYS A 159 7.51 10.06 -7.80
CA CYS A 159 7.75 9.93 -6.36
C CYS A 159 6.42 10.03 -5.61
N TYR A 160 5.99 8.91 -5.01
CA TYR A 160 4.87 8.87 -4.09
C TYR A 160 5.40 8.99 -2.66
N THR A 161 5.10 10.10 -1.99
CA THR A 161 5.70 10.39 -0.69
C THR A 161 5.12 9.55 0.45
N GLY A 162 3.87 9.08 0.31
CA GLY A 162 3.12 8.61 1.47
C GLY A 162 3.08 9.71 2.54
N ASP A 163 2.94 9.31 3.79
CA ASP A 163 3.13 10.21 4.92
C ASP A 163 4.60 10.26 5.32
N PHE A 164 5.11 11.45 5.61
CA PHE A 164 6.51 11.64 5.95
C PHE A 164 6.72 12.66 7.09
N HIS A 165 7.88 12.61 7.72
CA HIS A 165 8.29 13.54 8.75
C HIS A 165 9.75 13.94 8.57
N THR A 166 10.04 15.22 8.69
CA THR A 166 11.39 15.78 8.46
C THR A 166 12.23 15.91 9.73
N ASP A 167 11.60 15.90 10.90
CA ASP A 167 12.30 16.00 12.18
C ASP A 167 12.52 14.61 12.79
N ASP A 168 13.64 14.44 13.49
CA ASP A 168 13.91 13.22 14.24
C ASP A 168 12.82 12.95 15.28
N GLN A 169 12.34 11.74 15.29
CA GLN A 169 11.38 11.23 16.26
C GLN A 169 12.06 10.22 17.19
N ARG A 170 11.35 9.76 18.22
CA ARG A 170 11.92 8.83 19.21
C ARG A 170 12.33 7.47 18.60
N LEU A 171 11.64 7.00 17.59
CA LEU A 171 11.82 5.66 17.00
C LEU A 171 12.40 5.69 15.60
N VAL A 172 12.31 6.80 14.89
CA VAL A 172 12.77 6.98 13.51
C VAL A 172 13.43 8.33 13.34
N SER A 173 14.46 8.38 12.51
CA SER A 173 15.04 9.66 12.08
C SER A 173 14.14 10.31 11.02
N GLY A 174 14.15 11.64 10.97
CA GLY A 174 13.43 12.36 9.91
C GLY A 174 14.00 12.04 8.54
N THR A 175 13.14 12.11 7.52
CA THR A 175 13.58 11.94 6.12
C THR A 175 14.45 13.10 5.68
N THR A 176 15.42 12.84 4.78
CA THR A 176 16.35 13.84 4.25
C THR A 176 16.27 13.90 2.73
#